data_393c699e23c8f42e9a2508dbc9bd3872
#
_entry.id   393c699e23c8f42e9a2508dbc9bd3872
#
_cell.length_a   1.000
_cell.length_b   1.000
_cell.length_c   1.000
_cell.angle_alpha   90.00
_cell.angle_beta   90.00
_cell.angle_gamma   90.00
#
_symmetry.space_group_name_H-M   'P 1'
#
loop_
_entity.id
_entity.type
_entity.pdbx_description
1 polymer ?
#
loop_
_entity_poly.entity_id
_entity_poly.type
_entity_poly.pdbx_seq_one_letter_code
_entity_poly.pdbx_strand_id
1 'polypeptide(L)'
;MRRLWTFFLAAVLSLVAVPMSGSDVDSLRINVELRDNGSSIVTETWHIDVSDDITEWYLVADNMGQMTIEDLAVSDETLGDYLNEGEWDVDRSRALKAGRCGLVTKSNGYEICWGVGSSGRHTYTVRYLLTGLVKGHEDMDGFNHMFVARNLGSSPKSIILTVRKPGMEFSTENTKVWAFGFRGEIHVENGIVVARTTEPFIKESAMIVMVGFEKGMFHPDLVEKRTFDQVRKKALKGSDYSSSGEYGFWEWASVIFFAIIVILVFLALIAAIKDKINKIKRKKELLGGRIKDVPWYRDTPVNGDLRKASNILTEFEGLKSTQRQNLIAAYITRLFLKGGFEIVPQPDGSKPQMLVKDLPDTAAQDDDTKLESELHSFIKEAAGDDRILQKNELRRWSRYNGRTLYAWSNRIENGATVWTMKPEEVRQVFGLRKFLKDFTLIKDRGVVEV
;
A
#
# COMPACT_ATOMS: atom_id res chain seq x y z
N MET A 1 15.48 -26.17 10.14
CA MET A 1 14.79 -24.87 10.14
C MET A 1 15.73 -23.64 10.18
N ARG A 2 16.92 -23.69 10.77
CA ARG A 2 17.88 -22.54 10.78
C ARG A 2 18.52 -22.24 9.40
N ARG A 3 18.64 -23.21 8.49
CA ARG A 3 19.25 -22.99 7.16
C ARG A 3 18.32 -22.43 6.09
N LEU A 4 17.00 -22.49 6.27
CA LEU A 4 16.03 -21.86 5.36
C LEU A 4 15.87 -20.34 5.60
N TRP A 5 16.09 -19.89 6.82
CA TRP A 5 16.01 -18.46 7.15
C TRP A 5 17.21 -17.67 6.63
N THR A 6 18.40 -18.28 6.57
CA THR A 6 19.59 -17.64 5.98
C THR A 6 19.51 -17.48 4.47
N PHE A 7 18.84 -18.39 3.76
CA PHE A 7 18.60 -18.23 2.32
C PHE A 7 17.53 -17.20 2.00
N PHE A 8 16.51 -17.04 2.84
CA PHE A 8 15.48 -16.00 2.66
C PHE A 8 16.03 -14.60 2.94
N LEU A 9 16.91 -14.43 3.93
CA LEU A 9 17.55 -13.15 4.23
C LEU A 9 18.56 -12.75 3.15
N ALA A 10 19.30 -13.70 2.59
CA ALA A 10 20.22 -13.46 1.48
C ALA A 10 19.51 -13.13 0.16
N ALA A 11 18.34 -13.73 -0.11
CA ALA A 11 17.53 -13.42 -1.29
C ALA A 11 16.82 -12.06 -1.21
N VAL A 12 16.52 -11.55 -0.02
CA VAL A 12 15.93 -10.21 0.18
C VAL A 12 16.99 -9.11 0.10
N LEU A 13 18.25 -9.41 0.48
CA LEU A 13 19.38 -8.45 0.36
C LEU A 13 19.96 -8.35 -1.05
N SER A 14 19.66 -9.28 -1.96
CA SER A 14 20.12 -9.20 -3.35
C SER A 14 19.13 -8.48 -4.30
N LEU A 15 18.00 -7.96 -3.79
CA LEU A 15 17.01 -7.20 -4.58
C LEU A 15 17.18 -5.68 -4.48
N VAL A 16 18.30 -5.18 -3.94
CA VAL A 16 18.54 -3.74 -3.85
C VAL A 16 19.91 -3.43 -4.45
N ALA A 17 19.97 -3.33 -5.74
CA ALA A 17 20.82 -2.41 -6.49
C ALA A 17 20.51 -2.57 -8.00
N VAL A 18 19.33 -2.13 -8.43
CA VAL A 18 19.24 -1.61 -9.78
C VAL A 18 19.83 -0.21 -9.67
N PRO A 19 20.98 0.12 -10.30
CA PRO A 19 21.39 1.50 -10.42
C PRO A 19 20.26 2.19 -11.18
N MET A 20 19.53 3.09 -10.52
CA MET A 20 18.69 4.05 -11.24
C MET A 20 19.64 4.87 -12.07
N SER A 21 19.68 4.59 -13.36
CA SER A 21 20.33 5.38 -14.39
C SER A 21 19.52 6.68 -14.54
N GLY A 22 19.72 7.60 -13.65
CA GLY A 22 19.13 8.93 -13.67
C GLY A 22 20.24 9.95 -13.45
N SER A 23 20.12 11.12 -14.07
CA SER A 23 21.04 12.23 -13.78
C SER A 23 21.01 12.58 -12.30
N ASP A 24 22.15 12.87 -11.73
CA ASP A 24 22.31 13.23 -10.31
C ASP A 24 22.57 14.74 -10.19
N VAL A 25 21.79 15.43 -9.34
CA VAL A 25 21.98 16.88 -9.08
C VAL A 25 22.66 17.04 -7.74
N ASP A 26 23.94 17.40 -7.77
CA ASP A 26 24.72 17.57 -6.54
C ASP A 26 24.27 18.81 -5.75
N SER A 27 24.08 19.93 -6.40
CA SER A 27 23.64 21.15 -5.74
C SER A 27 22.95 22.13 -6.68
N LEU A 28 22.10 22.95 -6.10
CA LEU A 28 21.43 24.08 -6.74
C LEU A 28 21.65 25.35 -5.90
N ARG A 29 22.16 26.39 -6.53
CA ARG A 29 22.25 27.73 -5.94
C ARG A 29 21.37 28.69 -6.70
N ILE A 30 20.47 29.41 -6.01
CA ILE A 30 19.54 30.37 -6.57
C ILE A 30 19.85 31.76 -5.98
N ASN A 31 20.19 32.71 -6.81
CA ASN A 31 20.40 34.09 -6.40
C ASN A 31 19.30 34.97 -7.00
N VAL A 32 18.53 35.64 -6.16
CA VAL A 32 17.42 36.53 -6.53
C VAL A 32 17.82 37.97 -6.20
N GLU A 33 18.04 38.77 -7.24
CA GLU A 33 18.35 40.18 -7.09
C GLU A 33 17.11 41.01 -7.40
N LEU A 34 16.54 41.63 -6.36
CA LEU A 34 15.32 42.41 -6.46
C LEU A 34 15.59 43.82 -7.01
N ARG A 35 14.67 44.30 -7.86
CA ARG A 35 14.66 45.67 -8.36
C ARG A 35 13.54 46.47 -7.71
N ASP A 36 13.65 47.79 -7.77
CA ASP A 36 12.69 48.71 -7.13
C ASP A 36 11.26 48.55 -7.64
N ASN A 37 11.09 48.25 -8.92
CA ASN A 37 9.78 48.05 -9.54
C ASN A 37 9.15 46.65 -9.26
N GLY A 38 9.74 45.86 -8.37
CA GLY A 38 9.24 44.53 -8.02
C GLY A 38 9.64 43.40 -8.99
N SER A 39 10.37 43.66 -10.06
CA SER A 39 11.00 42.65 -10.86
C SER A 39 12.26 42.10 -10.19
N SER A 40 12.81 40.98 -10.67
CA SER A 40 14.04 40.40 -10.14
C SER A 40 14.86 39.76 -11.24
N ILE A 41 16.19 39.80 -11.07
CA ILE A 41 17.08 38.91 -11.82
C ILE A 41 17.26 37.66 -10.99
N VAL A 42 16.88 36.52 -11.55
CA VAL A 42 17.11 35.21 -10.97
C VAL A 42 18.29 34.58 -11.69
N THR A 43 19.26 34.10 -10.92
CA THR A 43 20.40 33.32 -11.44
C THR A 43 20.47 32.01 -10.69
N GLU A 44 20.34 30.93 -11.41
CA GLU A 44 20.40 29.55 -10.91
C GLU A 44 21.68 28.89 -11.38
N THR A 45 22.43 28.29 -10.48
CA THR A 45 23.62 27.49 -10.79
C THR A 45 23.36 26.06 -10.41
N TRP A 46 23.38 25.18 -11.40
CA TRP A 46 23.09 23.76 -11.29
C TRP A 46 24.35 22.94 -11.49
N HIS A 47 24.71 22.12 -10.51
CA HIS A 47 25.78 21.14 -10.63
C HIS A 47 25.16 19.77 -10.85
N ILE A 48 25.26 19.23 -12.06
CA ILE A 48 24.55 18.04 -12.50
C ILE A 48 25.54 17.04 -13.10
N ASP A 49 25.42 15.77 -12.72
CA ASP A 49 26.00 14.65 -13.46
C ASP A 49 24.93 14.07 -14.38
N VAL A 50 25.03 14.39 -15.66
CA VAL A 50 24.01 14.12 -16.69
C VAL A 50 24.19 12.72 -17.25
N SER A 51 23.12 11.92 -17.26
CA SER A 51 23.10 10.58 -17.86
C SER A 51 22.99 10.61 -19.39
N ASP A 52 23.39 9.52 -20.04
CA ASP A 52 23.47 9.43 -21.51
C ASP A 52 22.13 9.52 -22.23
N ASP A 53 21.04 9.20 -21.54
CA ASP A 53 19.67 9.18 -22.09
C ASP A 53 18.97 10.55 -22.07
N ILE A 54 19.55 11.56 -21.40
CA ILE A 54 18.99 12.91 -21.31
C ILE A 54 19.37 13.73 -22.52
N THR A 55 18.38 14.35 -23.17
CA THR A 55 18.59 15.22 -24.36
C THR A 55 18.43 16.70 -24.03
N GLU A 56 17.69 17.01 -22.96
CA GLU A 56 17.41 18.37 -22.49
C GLU A 56 17.18 18.37 -20.98
N TRP A 57 17.33 19.51 -20.38
CA TRP A 57 16.94 19.80 -19.00
C TRP A 57 15.85 20.85 -19.02
N TYR A 58 14.92 20.77 -18.06
CA TYR A 58 13.87 21.76 -17.93
C TYR A 58 13.52 22.06 -16.48
N LEU A 59 13.11 23.29 -16.25
CA LEU A 59 12.62 23.80 -14.96
C LEU A 59 11.18 24.25 -15.14
N VAL A 60 10.34 23.87 -14.17
CA VAL A 60 8.92 24.24 -14.17
C VAL A 60 8.73 25.49 -13.30
N ALA A 61 8.26 26.58 -13.91
CA ALA A 61 7.85 27.80 -13.24
C ALA A 61 6.31 27.90 -13.28
N ASP A 62 5.66 27.33 -12.28
CA ASP A 62 4.20 27.29 -12.12
C ASP A 62 3.66 28.42 -11.26
N ASN A 63 2.36 28.66 -11.32
CA ASN A 63 1.64 29.67 -10.55
C ASN A 63 2.15 31.10 -10.78
N MET A 64 2.52 31.38 -11.98
CA MET A 64 3.11 32.66 -12.39
C MET A 64 2.12 33.84 -12.30
N GLY A 65 0.82 33.57 -12.48
CA GLY A 65 -0.18 34.64 -12.47
C GLY A 65 0.12 35.74 -13.50
N GLN A 66 0.46 36.96 -13.05
CA GLN A 66 0.85 38.09 -13.90
C GLN A 66 2.38 38.23 -14.07
N MET A 67 3.17 37.33 -13.49
CA MET A 67 4.62 37.33 -13.65
C MET A 67 5.00 36.76 -15.02
N THR A 68 6.05 37.31 -15.62
CA THR A 68 6.63 36.81 -16.88
C THR A 68 8.10 36.50 -16.71
N ILE A 69 8.61 35.60 -17.56
CA ILE A 69 10.05 35.31 -17.67
C ILE A 69 10.53 35.97 -18.96
N GLU A 70 11.53 36.83 -18.84
CA GLU A 70 12.14 37.57 -19.93
C GLU A 70 13.67 37.45 -19.88
N ASP A 71 14.35 37.79 -20.94
CA ASP A 71 15.82 37.84 -21.05
C ASP A 71 16.51 36.53 -20.56
N LEU A 72 15.95 35.39 -20.96
CA LEU A 72 16.51 34.09 -20.62
C LEU A 72 17.90 33.94 -21.24
N ALA A 73 18.88 33.61 -20.42
CA ALA A 73 20.23 33.23 -20.84
C ALA A 73 20.63 31.96 -20.07
N VAL A 74 21.24 31.03 -20.80
CA VAL A 74 21.80 29.79 -20.24
C VAL A 74 23.24 29.68 -20.67
N SER A 75 24.10 29.22 -19.81
CA SER A 75 25.49 28.89 -20.13
C SER A 75 25.89 27.58 -19.45
N ASP A 76 26.86 26.92 -20.02
CA ASP A 76 27.52 25.71 -19.54
C ASP A 76 29.02 25.97 -19.49
N GLU A 77 29.69 25.60 -18.39
CA GLU A 77 31.13 25.74 -18.29
C GLU A 77 31.91 25.05 -19.42
N THR A 78 31.33 24.02 -20.04
CA THR A 78 31.97 23.25 -21.13
C THR A 78 31.64 23.77 -22.51
N LEU A 79 30.41 24.23 -22.75
CA LEU A 79 29.90 24.65 -24.05
C LEU A 79 29.83 26.18 -24.23
N GLY A 80 29.98 26.93 -23.11
CA GLY A 80 29.82 28.38 -23.14
C GLY A 80 28.37 28.84 -23.16
N ASP A 81 28.11 30.02 -23.75
CA ASP A 81 26.79 30.63 -23.80
C ASP A 81 25.88 29.92 -24.82
N TYR A 82 24.64 29.73 -24.43
CA TYR A 82 23.62 29.08 -25.26
C TYR A 82 22.84 30.09 -26.10
N LEU A 83 22.48 29.66 -27.31
CA LEU A 83 21.61 30.44 -28.16
C LEU A 83 20.17 30.37 -27.63
N ASN A 84 19.61 31.51 -27.23
CA ASN A 84 18.20 31.59 -26.87
C ASN A 84 17.34 31.66 -28.13
N GLU A 85 16.46 30.69 -28.34
CA GLU A 85 15.57 30.59 -29.51
C GLU A 85 14.17 31.19 -29.25
N GLY A 86 13.90 31.64 -28.01
CA GLY A 86 12.57 32.09 -27.55
C GLY A 86 11.67 30.90 -27.27
N GLU A 87 10.99 30.34 -28.24
CA GLU A 87 10.16 29.17 -28.09
C GLU A 87 10.98 27.89 -28.23
N TRP A 88 10.79 26.95 -27.26
CA TRP A 88 11.53 25.70 -27.25
C TRP A 88 10.80 24.59 -27.98
N ASP A 89 11.51 23.88 -28.85
CA ASP A 89 11.04 22.71 -29.60
C ASP A 89 11.52 21.41 -28.92
N VAL A 90 10.61 20.73 -28.24
CA VAL A 90 10.87 19.50 -27.48
C VAL A 90 11.14 18.27 -28.36
N ASP A 91 10.75 18.30 -29.62
CA ASP A 91 10.84 17.15 -30.53
C ASP A 91 12.19 17.03 -31.25
N ARG A 92 13.08 17.98 -31.04
CA ARG A 92 14.43 17.96 -31.66
C ARG A 92 15.30 16.85 -31.06
N SER A 93 16.23 16.38 -31.88
CA SER A 93 17.28 15.46 -31.42
C SER A 93 18.24 16.16 -30.45
N ARG A 94 18.97 15.38 -29.62
CA ARG A 94 19.99 15.89 -28.69
C ARG A 94 20.99 16.83 -29.39
N ALA A 95 21.48 16.42 -30.53
CA ALA A 95 22.48 17.22 -31.29
C ALA A 95 21.92 18.59 -31.72
N LEU A 96 20.64 18.70 -32.05
CA LEU A 96 19.99 19.95 -32.44
C LEU A 96 19.60 20.82 -31.22
N LYS A 97 19.45 20.22 -30.04
CA LYS A 97 19.19 20.90 -28.79
C LYS A 97 20.46 21.47 -28.13
N ALA A 98 21.59 20.82 -28.33
CA ALA A 98 22.87 21.18 -27.71
C ALA A 98 23.25 22.64 -27.93
N GLY A 99 23.64 23.37 -26.88
CA GLY A 99 24.02 24.79 -26.93
C GLY A 99 22.85 25.75 -27.19
N ARG A 100 21.60 25.33 -26.96
CA ARG A 100 20.39 26.12 -27.17
C ARG A 100 19.52 26.11 -25.94
N CYS A 101 18.75 27.18 -25.73
CA CYS A 101 17.75 27.29 -24.66
C CYS A 101 16.50 28.00 -25.18
N GLY A 102 15.42 27.90 -24.44
CA GLY A 102 14.15 28.57 -24.76
C GLY A 102 13.07 28.30 -23.70
N LEU A 103 11.88 28.77 -23.95
CA LEU A 103 10.71 28.65 -23.09
C LEU A 103 9.62 27.82 -23.75
N VAL A 104 8.97 26.96 -22.99
CA VAL A 104 7.65 26.42 -23.35
C VAL A 104 6.62 27.16 -22.54
N THR A 105 5.71 27.88 -23.20
CA THR A 105 4.59 28.56 -22.53
C THR A 105 3.50 27.55 -22.17
N LYS A 106 3.10 27.54 -20.90
CA LYS A 106 2.00 26.74 -20.35
C LYS A 106 0.83 27.62 -19.93
N SER A 107 -0.32 27.01 -19.68
CA SER A 107 -1.53 27.74 -19.26
C SER A 107 -1.38 28.50 -17.93
N ASN A 108 -0.44 28.10 -17.06
CA ASN A 108 -0.24 28.67 -15.71
C ASN A 108 1.23 29.02 -15.44
N GLY A 109 2.08 29.13 -16.47
CA GLY A 109 3.50 29.42 -16.29
C GLY A 109 4.35 29.03 -17.48
N TYR A 110 5.58 28.62 -17.20
CA TYR A 110 6.59 28.32 -18.20
C TYR A 110 7.37 27.04 -17.84
N GLU A 111 7.94 26.40 -18.87
CA GLU A 111 9.09 25.53 -18.71
C GLU A 111 10.32 26.24 -19.29
N ILE A 112 11.35 26.42 -18.50
CA ILE A 112 12.65 26.92 -18.94
C ILE A 112 13.46 25.71 -19.40
N CYS A 113 13.80 25.63 -20.67
CA CYS A 113 14.43 24.46 -21.27
C CYS A 113 15.80 24.79 -21.82
N TRP A 114 16.73 23.82 -21.73
CA TRP A 114 18.02 23.87 -22.42
C TRP A 114 18.51 22.49 -22.84
N GLY A 115 19.23 22.44 -23.93
CA GLY A 115 19.75 21.21 -24.51
C GLY A 115 21.01 20.73 -23.82
N VAL A 116 21.08 19.42 -23.60
CA VAL A 116 22.27 18.76 -23.07
C VAL A 116 23.15 18.30 -24.22
N GLY A 117 24.39 18.82 -24.26
CA GLY A 117 25.36 18.49 -25.31
C GLY A 117 26.01 17.12 -25.15
N SER A 118 26.49 16.82 -23.94
CA SER A 118 27.16 15.56 -23.59
C SER A 118 26.65 15.05 -22.25
N SER A 119 26.95 13.81 -21.93
CA SER A 119 26.81 13.25 -20.57
C SER A 119 28.00 13.58 -19.70
N GLY A 120 27.88 13.37 -18.39
CA GLY A 120 28.89 13.65 -17.38
C GLY A 120 28.60 14.92 -16.60
N ARG A 121 29.61 15.43 -15.90
CA ARG A 121 29.47 16.59 -15.00
C ARG A 121 29.41 17.89 -15.78
N HIS A 122 28.37 18.67 -15.49
CA HIS A 122 28.12 19.98 -16.05
C HIS A 122 27.78 20.98 -14.94
N THR A 123 28.17 22.24 -15.18
CA THR A 123 27.72 23.38 -14.38
C THR A 123 26.93 24.31 -15.30
N TYR A 124 25.60 24.25 -15.15
CA TYR A 124 24.71 25.14 -15.89
C TYR A 124 24.40 26.38 -15.08
N THR A 125 24.51 27.54 -15.71
CA THR A 125 24.00 28.80 -15.16
C THR A 125 22.81 29.27 -15.98
N VAL A 126 21.66 29.38 -15.33
CA VAL A 126 20.40 29.84 -15.93
C VAL A 126 20.07 31.20 -15.34
N ARG A 127 19.95 32.22 -16.16
CA ARG A 127 19.67 33.59 -15.74
C ARG A 127 18.47 34.12 -16.51
N TYR A 128 17.54 34.76 -15.79
CA TYR A 128 16.35 35.37 -16.38
C TYR A 128 15.86 36.57 -15.57
N LEU A 129 15.10 37.45 -16.23
CA LEU A 129 14.33 38.50 -15.60
C LEU A 129 12.95 37.93 -15.25
N LEU A 130 12.61 37.93 -13.95
CA LEU A 130 11.28 37.57 -13.46
C LEU A 130 10.53 38.87 -13.12
N THR A 131 9.53 39.21 -13.93
CA THR A 131 8.75 40.44 -13.72
C THR A 131 7.70 40.22 -12.63
N GLY A 132 7.36 41.28 -11.88
CA GLY A 132 6.23 41.28 -10.93
C GLY A 132 6.38 40.30 -9.77
N LEU A 133 7.60 39.92 -9.37
CA LEU A 133 7.82 39.03 -8.22
C LEU A 133 7.37 39.70 -6.93
N VAL A 134 7.93 40.86 -6.60
CA VAL A 134 7.45 41.68 -5.45
C VAL A 134 6.21 42.42 -5.87
N LYS A 135 5.16 42.31 -5.07
CA LYS A 135 3.88 43.00 -5.25
C LYS A 135 3.62 43.95 -4.10
N GLY A 136 3.00 45.07 -4.42
CA GLY A 136 2.49 45.97 -3.42
C GLY A 136 1.18 45.46 -2.81
N HIS A 137 1.14 45.30 -1.50
CA HIS A 137 -0.08 45.00 -0.74
C HIS A 137 -0.47 46.23 0.11
N GLU A 138 -1.62 46.18 0.75
CA GLU A 138 -2.12 47.30 1.55
C GLU A 138 -1.22 47.61 2.76
N ASP A 139 -0.68 46.59 3.39
CA ASP A 139 0.11 46.63 4.63
C ASP A 139 1.62 46.49 4.44
N MET A 140 2.08 45.77 3.41
CA MET A 140 3.48 45.46 3.14
C MET A 140 3.74 45.34 1.64
N ASP A 141 4.98 45.37 1.22
CA ASP A 141 5.39 44.90 -0.09
C ASP A 141 5.91 43.46 0.06
N GLY A 142 5.74 42.57 -0.91
CA GLY A 142 6.23 41.20 -0.71
C GLY A 142 5.88 40.23 -1.82
N PHE A 143 6.35 39.01 -1.65
CA PHE A 143 6.08 37.92 -2.57
C PHE A 143 5.90 36.56 -1.84
N ASN A 144 5.26 35.65 -2.50
CA ASN A 144 5.20 34.22 -2.17
C ASN A 144 5.37 33.46 -3.48
N HIS A 145 6.56 32.88 -3.70
CA HIS A 145 6.92 32.25 -4.96
C HIS A 145 7.58 30.87 -4.77
N MET A 146 7.26 29.94 -5.66
CA MET A 146 7.84 28.61 -5.73
C MET A 146 9.02 28.62 -6.69
N PHE A 147 10.24 28.71 -6.15
CA PHE A 147 11.47 28.73 -6.93
C PHE A 147 11.89 27.35 -7.44
N VAL A 148 11.53 26.29 -6.70
CA VAL A 148 11.78 24.92 -7.16
C VAL A 148 10.49 24.13 -7.05
N ALA A 149 10.02 23.62 -8.17
CA ALA A 149 8.78 22.87 -8.28
C ALA A 149 8.91 21.45 -7.71
N ARG A 150 7.77 20.85 -7.38
CA ARG A 150 7.68 19.43 -7.03
C ARG A 150 7.90 18.55 -8.25
N ASN A 151 8.19 17.29 -8.00
CA ASN A 151 8.30 16.26 -9.03
C ASN A 151 9.41 16.55 -10.07
N LEU A 152 10.52 17.14 -9.62
CA LEU A 152 11.70 17.24 -10.48
C LEU A 152 12.13 15.85 -10.95
N GLY A 153 12.60 15.76 -12.18
CA GLY A 153 13.14 14.52 -12.75
C GLY A 153 14.33 13.98 -11.94
N SER A 154 15.16 14.90 -11.41
CA SER A 154 16.24 14.62 -10.44
C SER A 154 16.25 15.71 -9.38
N SER A 155 16.26 15.30 -8.12
CA SER A 155 16.20 16.21 -6.99
C SER A 155 17.60 16.61 -6.53
N PRO A 156 17.88 17.91 -6.30
CA PRO A 156 19.16 18.37 -5.76
C PRO A 156 19.45 17.81 -4.36
N LYS A 157 20.69 17.40 -4.10
CA LYS A 157 21.10 16.99 -2.75
C LYS A 157 21.10 18.16 -1.77
N SER A 158 21.39 19.37 -2.27
CA SER A 158 21.36 20.59 -1.48
C SER A 158 20.90 21.80 -2.31
N ILE A 159 20.15 22.71 -1.68
CA ILE A 159 19.72 23.95 -2.30
C ILE A 159 20.04 25.11 -1.36
N ILE A 160 20.60 26.20 -1.92
CA ILE A 160 20.76 27.47 -1.24
C ILE A 160 20.12 28.55 -2.11
N LEU A 161 19.19 29.29 -1.54
CA LEU A 161 18.55 30.44 -2.17
C LEU A 161 18.88 31.71 -1.38
N THR A 162 19.30 32.76 -2.10
CA THR A 162 19.54 34.08 -1.52
C THR A 162 18.65 35.11 -2.18
N VAL A 163 18.13 36.06 -1.40
CA VAL A 163 17.40 37.24 -1.91
C VAL A 163 18.07 38.50 -1.42
N ARG A 164 18.40 39.39 -2.34
CA ARG A 164 19.02 40.69 -2.04
C ARG A 164 18.39 41.81 -2.87
N LYS A 165 18.50 43.05 -2.39
CA LYS A 165 18.26 44.27 -3.16
C LYS A 165 19.53 45.11 -3.15
N PRO A 166 20.18 45.43 -4.29
CA PRO A 166 21.35 46.28 -4.31
C PRO A 166 21.12 47.61 -3.61
N GLY A 167 22.05 48.04 -2.76
CA GLY A 167 21.96 49.29 -2.03
C GLY A 167 20.97 49.28 -0.84
N MET A 168 20.43 48.11 -0.46
CA MET A 168 19.53 48.00 0.69
C MET A 168 19.88 46.75 1.50
N GLU A 169 19.91 46.89 2.83
CA GLU A 169 20.10 45.79 3.76
C GLU A 169 18.76 45.36 4.38
N PHE A 170 18.51 44.07 4.36
CA PHE A 170 17.38 43.47 5.05
C PHE A 170 17.73 43.19 6.52
N SER A 171 16.74 43.37 7.39
CA SER A 171 16.85 43.09 8.82
C SER A 171 15.56 42.45 9.32
N THR A 172 15.59 41.87 10.52
CA THR A 172 14.39 41.30 11.16
C THR A 172 13.32 42.38 11.50
N GLU A 173 13.70 43.66 11.49
CA GLU A 173 12.80 44.78 11.74
C GLU A 173 12.00 45.14 10.48
N ASN A 174 12.67 45.20 9.31
CA ASN A 174 12.04 45.62 8.05
C ASN A 174 11.65 44.47 7.11
N THR A 175 12.02 43.23 7.42
CA THR A 175 11.79 42.07 6.56
C THR A 175 11.30 40.87 7.37
N LYS A 176 10.24 40.24 6.92
CA LYS A 176 9.68 39.00 7.48
C LYS A 176 9.79 37.88 6.47
N VAL A 177 10.20 36.69 6.91
CA VAL A 177 10.52 35.57 6.01
C VAL A 177 9.82 34.29 6.44
N TRP A 178 9.39 33.49 5.45
CA TRP A 178 8.83 32.17 5.62
C TRP A 178 9.25 31.29 4.44
N ALA A 179 9.42 29.99 4.69
CA ALA A 179 9.68 29.03 3.64
C ALA A 179 8.84 27.78 3.84
N PHE A 180 8.47 27.11 2.75
CA PHE A 180 7.58 25.96 2.78
C PHE A 180 8.00 24.90 1.79
N GLY A 181 7.59 23.64 2.05
CA GLY A 181 7.67 22.56 1.10
C GLY A 181 8.99 21.80 1.06
N PHE A 182 9.96 22.14 1.93
CA PHE A 182 11.23 21.43 2.07
C PHE A 182 11.67 21.37 3.54
N ARG A 183 12.64 20.50 3.84
CA ARG A 183 13.31 20.44 5.13
C ARG A 183 14.50 21.39 5.10
N GLY A 184 14.44 22.45 5.91
CA GLY A 184 15.48 23.47 5.89
C GLY A 184 15.16 24.67 6.79
N GLU A 185 15.84 25.75 6.56
CA GLU A 185 15.71 26.99 7.33
C GLU A 185 15.70 28.21 6.41
N ILE A 186 15.09 29.29 6.90
CA ILE A 186 15.12 30.61 6.27
C ILE A 186 15.34 31.68 7.34
N HIS A 187 16.22 32.61 7.07
CA HIS A 187 16.48 33.74 7.97
C HIS A 187 17.06 34.94 7.20
N VAL A 188 17.17 36.07 7.87
CA VAL A 188 17.91 37.23 7.39
C VAL A 188 19.33 37.19 7.98
N GLU A 189 20.33 37.16 7.10
CA GLU A 189 21.73 37.06 7.46
C GLU A 189 22.57 38.04 6.64
N ASN A 190 23.41 38.86 7.28
CA ASN A 190 24.31 39.83 6.61
C ASN A 190 23.58 40.74 5.58
N GLY A 191 22.39 41.20 5.91
CA GLY A 191 21.63 42.10 5.05
C GLY A 191 20.89 41.44 3.87
N ILE A 192 20.88 40.10 3.78
CA ILE A 192 20.20 39.34 2.74
C ILE A 192 19.30 38.28 3.35
N VAL A 193 18.29 37.81 2.61
CA VAL A 193 17.50 36.62 2.99
C VAL A 193 18.21 35.39 2.48
N VAL A 194 18.37 34.38 3.34
CA VAL A 194 18.97 33.10 3.01
C VAL A 194 17.99 31.98 3.36
N ALA A 195 17.70 31.13 2.38
CA ALA A 195 16.98 29.88 2.59
C ALA A 195 17.86 28.72 2.15
N ARG A 196 17.97 27.65 2.97
CA ARG A 196 18.79 26.48 2.64
C ARG A 196 18.16 25.19 3.14
N THR A 197 18.39 24.13 2.38
CA THR A 197 18.00 22.78 2.79
C THR A 197 18.97 22.26 3.88
N THR A 198 18.44 21.59 4.90
CA THR A 198 19.21 20.86 5.93
C THR A 198 19.20 19.36 5.71
N GLU A 199 18.28 18.88 4.85
CA GLU A 199 18.16 17.50 4.42
C GLU A 199 18.08 17.48 2.87
N PRO A 200 18.37 16.33 2.22
CA PRO A 200 18.24 16.19 0.78
C PRO A 200 16.84 16.56 0.30
N PHE A 201 16.79 17.26 -0.83
CA PHE A 201 15.52 17.61 -1.48
C PHE A 201 14.95 16.35 -2.14
N ILE A 202 13.73 15.99 -1.82
CA ILE A 202 13.06 14.80 -2.36
C ILE A 202 12.04 15.17 -3.44
N LYS A 203 11.53 14.20 -4.15
CA LYS A 203 10.61 14.41 -5.27
C LYS A 203 9.34 15.19 -4.89
N GLU A 204 8.83 14.97 -3.69
CA GLU A 204 7.64 15.64 -3.16
C GLU A 204 7.93 17.04 -2.61
N SER A 205 9.20 17.40 -2.45
CA SER A 205 9.61 18.71 -1.95
C SER A 205 9.36 19.81 -2.97
N ALA A 206 9.14 21.02 -2.48
CA ALA A 206 9.11 22.26 -3.26
C ALA A 206 9.86 23.34 -2.47
N MET A 207 10.59 24.21 -3.14
CA MET A 207 11.16 25.39 -2.46
C MET A 207 10.30 26.58 -2.69
N ILE A 208 9.40 26.86 -1.74
CA ILE A 208 8.53 28.03 -1.73
C ILE A 208 9.08 29.02 -0.72
N VAL A 209 9.36 30.23 -1.15
CA VAL A 209 9.86 31.32 -0.30
C VAL A 209 8.86 32.45 -0.31
N MET A 210 8.51 32.91 0.89
CA MET A 210 7.63 34.06 1.09
C MET A 210 8.38 35.12 1.89
N VAL A 211 8.42 36.32 1.38
CA VAL A 211 9.08 37.46 2.00
C VAL A 211 8.14 38.64 2.02
N GLY A 212 7.97 39.24 3.19
CA GLY A 212 7.24 40.52 3.37
C GLY A 212 8.23 41.61 3.80
N PHE A 213 8.21 42.72 3.10
CA PHE A 213 9.02 43.90 3.34
C PHE A 213 8.18 45.02 3.93
N GLU A 214 8.77 45.87 4.73
CA GLU A 214 8.12 47.08 5.21
C GLU A 214 7.58 47.89 4.02
N LYS A 215 6.38 48.47 4.19
CA LYS A 215 5.68 49.21 3.14
C LYS A 215 6.50 50.40 2.66
N GLY A 216 6.67 50.51 1.32
CA GLY A 216 7.45 51.56 0.69
C GLY A 216 8.91 51.29 0.48
N MET A 217 9.40 50.06 0.83
CA MET A 217 10.74 49.61 0.47
C MET A 217 10.90 49.34 -1.03
N PHE A 218 9.77 49.17 -1.72
CA PHE A 218 9.69 48.95 -3.18
C PHE A 218 8.60 49.87 -3.78
N HIS A 219 8.66 50.04 -5.09
CA HIS A 219 7.63 50.68 -5.91
C HIS A 219 7.13 49.69 -6.96
N PRO A 220 6.47 48.59 -6.53
CA PRO A 220 6.11 47.54 -7.44
C PRO A 220 5.13 47.96 -8.54
N ASP A 221 5.36 47.52 -9.77
CA ASP A 221 4.46 47.69 -10.92
C ASP A 221 3.11 46.95 -10.70
N LEU A 222 3.14 45.85 -9.93
CA LEU A 222 1.95 45.07 -9.61
C LEU A 222 1.48 45.36 -8.18
N VAL A 223 0.22 45.78 -8.06
CA VAL A 223 -0.42 46.06 -6.77
C VAL A 223 -1.65 45.16 -6.60
N GLU A 224 -1.75 44.52 -5.46
CA GLU A 224 -2.89 43.67 -5.07
C GLU A 224 -3.74 44.36 -3.99
N LYS A 225 -5.06 44.43 -4.23
CA LYS A 225 -6.04 44.99 -3.27
C LYS A 225 -6.36 43.99 -2.14
N ARG A 226 -5.35 43.62 -1.39
CA ARG A 226 -5.45 42.77 -0.20
C ARG A 226 -4.20 42.98 0.68
N THR A 227 -4.31 42.60 1.96
CA THR A 227 -3.14 42.66 2.85
C THR A 227 -2.21 41.49 2.60
N PHE A 228 -0.91 41.69 2.84
CA PHE A 228 0.08 40.57 2.81
C PHE A 228 -0.20 39.56 3.91
N ASP A 229 -0.79 40.00 5.05
CA ASP A 229 -1.23 39.08 6.10
C ASP A 229 -2.27 38.07 5.63
N GLN A 230 -3.17 38.46 4.71
CA GLN A 230 -4.11 37.53 4.08
C GLN A 230 -3.40 36.53 3.17
N VAL A 231 -2.35 36.95 2.45
CA VAL A 231 -1.51 36.04 1.64
C VAL A 231 -0.80 35.06 2.57
N ARG A 232 -0.20 35.54 3.65
CA ARG A 232 0.47 34.73 4.67
C ARG A 232 -0.47 33.70 5.31
N LYS A 233 -1.65 34.11 5.76
CA LYS A 233 -2.65 33.20 6.34
C LYS A 233 -3.08 32.11 5.37
N LYS A 234 -3.22 32.45 4.08
CA LYS A 234 -3.53 31.46 3.04
C LYS A 234 -2.38 30.49 2.81
N ALA A 235 -1.15 30.97 2.78
CA ALA A 235 0.06 30.13 2.61
C ALA A 235 0.29 29.20 3.81
N LEU A 236 0.02 29.66 5.04
CA LEU A 236 0.14 28.86 6.26
C LEU A 236 -0.95 27.79 6.38
N LYS A 237 -2.12 27.99 5.76
CA LYS A 237 -3.23 27.05 5.81
C LYS A 237 -2.90 25.79 5.01
N GLY A 238 -2.62 24.68 5.72
CA GLY A 238 -2.25 23.40 5.10
C GLY A 238 -0.74 23.22 4.90
N SER A 239 0.10 24.11 5.48
CA SER A 239 1.54 23.90 5.59
C SER A 239 1.89 23.26 6.94
N ASP A 240 2.98 22.48 6.96
CA ASP A 240 3.59 21.95 8.19
C ASP A 240 4.40 23.03 8.95
N TYR A 241 4.18 24.30 8.63
CA TYR A 241 4.87 25.41 9.29
C TYR A 241 4.29 25.58 10.69
N SER A 242 4.93 24.94 11.66
CA SER A 242 4.71 25.24 13.08
C SER A 242 5.62 26.41 13.45
N SER A 243 5.02 27.53 13.85
CA SER A 243 5.75 28.52 14.63
C SER A 243 6.34 27.79 15.85
N SER A 244 7.65 27.73 15.93
CA SER A 244 8.39 27.02 16.97
C SER A 244 7.77 27.27 18.35
N GLY A 245 7.18 26.24 18.94
CA GLY A 245 6.99 26.14 20.37
C GLY A 245 5.61 25.85 20.95
N GLU A 246 4.52 25.89 20.21
CA GLU A 246 3.22 25.49 20.77
C GLU A 246 2.57 24.39 19.94
N TYR A 247 2.68 23.14 20.45
CA TYR A 247 1.80 22.08 20.00
C TYR A 247 0.36 22.47 20.31
N GLY A 248 -0.44 22.72 19.29
CA GLY A 248 -1.84 23.07 19.45
C GLY A 248 -2.62 21.92 20.11
N PHE A 249 -3.74 22.25 20.78
CA PHE A 249 -4.63 21.28 21.43
C PHE A 249 -4.97 20.08 20.52
N TRP A 250 -5.17 20.32 19.22
CA TRP A 250 -5.48 19.27 18.26
C TRP A 250 -4.32 18.33 17.93
N GLU A 251 -3.08 18.80 18.01
CA GLU A 251 -1.88 17.96 17.83
C GLU A 251 -1.71 17.02 19.02
N TRP A 252 -1.86 17.52 20.24
CA TRP A 252 -1.90 16.69 21.45
C TRP A 252 -3.06 15.68 21.42
N ALA A 253 -4.25 16.12 20.97
CA ALA A 253 -5.40 15.22 20.81
C ALA A 253 -5.12 14.08 19.81
N SER A 254 -4.42 14.37 18.71
CA SER A 254 -4.04 13.35 17.72
C SER A 254 -3.02 12.35 18.28
N VAL A 255 -2.03 12.80 19.03
CA VAL A 255 -1.04 11.93 19.71
C VAL A 255 -1.72 11.02 20.74
N ILE A 256 -2.63 11.57 21.56
CA ILE A 256 -3.40 10.79 22.54
C ILE A 256 -4.29 9.78 21.83
N PHE A 257 -4.97 10.16 20.75
CA PHE A 257 -5.80 9.27 19.96
C PHE A 257 -5.00 8.10 19.37
N PHE A 258 -3.82 8.38 18.81
CA PHE A 258 -2.92 7.35 18.29
C PHE A 258 -2.41 6.43 19.40
N ALA A 259 -2.05 6.98 20.56
CA ALA A 259 -1.64 6.20 21.73
C ALA A 259 -2.77 5.25 22.21
N ILE A 260 -4.03 5.72 22.22
CA ILE A 260 -5.18 4.88 22.56
C ILE A 260 -5.34 3.73 21.56
N ILE A 261 -5.22 3.98 20.26
CA ILE A 261 -5.29 2.93 19.23
C ILE A 261 -4.19 1.88 19.45
N VAL A 262 -2.96 2.31 19.69
CA VAL A 262 -1.83 1.39 19.97
C VAL A 262 -2.11 0.54 21.21
N ILE A 263 -2.64 1.12 22.29
CA ILE A 263 -3.02 0.39 23.49
C ILE A 263 -4.13 -0.63 23.21
N LEU A 264 -5.16 -0.25 22.44
CA LEU A 264 -6.26 -1.16 22.08
C LEU A 264 -5.75 -2.34 21.23
N VAL A 265 -4.87 -2.08 20.26
CA VAL A 265 -4.24 -3.14 19.47
C VAL A 265 -3.41 -4.07 20.35
N PHE A 266 -2.65 -3.51 21.29
CA PHE A 266 -1.84 -4.30 22.23
C PHE A 266 -2.69 -5.17 23.14
N LEU A 267 -3.80 -4.62 23.66
CA LEU A 267 -4.77 -5.38 24.48
C LEU A 267 -5.44 -6.50 23.66
N ALA A 268 -5.80 -6.24 22.41
CA ALA A 268 -6.36 -7.24 21.50
C ALA A 268 -5.35 -8.38 21.22
N LEU A 269 -4.07 -8.06 21.04
CA LEU A 269 -2.99 -9.04 20.90
C LEU A 269 -2.82 -9.90 22.15
N ILE A 270 -2.84 -9.30 23.35
CA ILE A 270 -2.77 -10.03 24.62
C ILE A 270 -3.97 -10.96 24.75
N ALA A 271 -5.18 -10.49 24.44
CA ALA A 271 -6.40 -11.31 24.48
C ALA A 271 -6.30 -12.50 23.51
N ALA A 272 -5.83 -12.28 22.29
CA ALA A 272 -5.62 -13.33 21.29
C ALA A 272 -4.57 -14.38 21.74
N ILE A 273 -3.46 -13.93 22.33
CA ILE A 273 -2.43 -14.82 22.89
C ILE A 273 -3.01 -15.65 24.04
N LYS A 274 -3.77 -15.00 24.96
CA LYS A 274 -4.42 -15.68 26.10
C LYS A 274 -5.43 -16.72 25.62
N ASP A 275 -6.25 -16.39 24.61
CA ASP A 275 -7.18 -17.34 23.99
C ASP A 275 -6.43 -18.53 23.39
N LYS A 276 -5.35 -18.29 22.64
CA LYS A 276 -4.50 -19.36 22.08
C LYS A 276 -3.90 -20.26 23.16
N ILE A 277 -3.40 -19.69 24.25
CA ILE A 277 -2.87 -20.46 25.39
C ILE A 277 -3.96 -21.29 26.04
N ASN A 278 -5.15 -20.72 26.26
CA ASN A 278 -6.29 -21.43 26.84
C ASN A 278 -6.74 -22.59 25.94
N LYS A 279 -6.80 -22.40 24.63
CA LYS A 279 -7.08 -23.47 23.67
C LYS A 279 -6.07 -24.58 23.72
N ILE A 280 -4.77 -24.26 23.81
CA ILE A 280 -3.71 -25.28 23.94
C ILE A 280 -3.85 -26.06 25.26
N LYS A 281 -4.11 -25.39 26.37
CA LYS A 281 -4.34 -26.04 27.66
C LYS A 281 -5.57 -26.97 27.58
N ARG A 282 -6.68 -26.47 27.05
CA ARG A 282 -7.90 -27.27 26.91
C ARG A 282 -7.73 -28.48 25.98
N LYS A 283 -7.01 -28.31 24.86
CA LYS A 283 -6.64 -29.45 23.98
C LYS A 283 -5.88 -30.54 24.76
N LYS A 284 -4.93 -30.15 25.59
CA LYS A 284 -4.15 -31.09 26.40
C LYS A 284 -5.03 -31.79 27.44
N GLU A 285 -5.96 -31.08 28.08
CA GLU A 285 -6.92 -31.67 29.01
C GLU A 285 -7.85 -32.67 28.33
N LEU A 286 -8.43 -32.32 27.18
CA LEU A 286 -9.34 -33.17 26.41
C LEU A 286 -8.66 -34.47 25.94
N LEU A 287 -7.39 -34.39 25.51
CA LEU A 287 -6.63 -35.56 25.09
C LEU A 287 -6.09 -36.41 26.27
N GLY A 288 -5.90 -35.79 27.43
CA GLY A 288 -5.22 -36.42 28.54
C GLY A 288 -3.72 -36.64 28.34
N GLY A 289 -3.12 -35.99 27.30
CA GLY A 289 -1.72 -36.13 26.96
C GLY A 289 -1.45 -35.78 25.49
N ARG A 290 -0.48 -36.44 24.86
CA ARG A 290 -0.21 -36.27 23.41
C ARG A 290 -1.09 -37.24 22.61
N ILE A 291 -1.44 -36.86 21.38
CA ILE A 291 -2.26 -37.68 20.46
C ILE A 291 -1.70 -39.12 20.34
N LYS A 292 -0.38 -39.27 20.29
CA LYS A 292 0.26 -40.58 20.20
C LYS A 292 0.07 -41.48 21.43
N ASP A 293 -0.25 -40.91 22.57
CA ASP A 293 -0.43 -41.63 23.83
C ASP A 293 -1.90 -42.05 24.04
N VAL A 294 -2.83 -41.64 23.15
CA VAL A 294 -4.23 -42.07 23.20
C VAL A 294 -4.33 -43.58 22.88
N PRO A 295 -5.05 -44.36 23.69
CA PRO A 295 -5.26 -45.79 23.43
C PRO A 295 -6.08 -46.03 22.16
N TRP A 296 -5.91 -47.20 21.55
CA TRP A 296 -6.74 -47.58 20.41
C TRP A 296 -8.21 -47.66 20.78
N TYR A 297 -9.06 -47.24 19.84
CA TYR A 297 -10.51 -47.37 19.91
C TYR A 297 -11.00 -48.04 18.63
N ARG A 298 -11.84 -49.05 18.71
CA ARG A 298 -12.26 -49.89 17.56
C ARG A 298 -13.72 -49.71 17.19
N ASP A 299 -14.50 -49.16 18.11
CA ASP A 299 -15.92 -48.96 17.88
C ASP A 299 -16.20 -47.63 17.18
N THR A 300 -17.46 -47.36 16.84
CA THR A 300 -17.89 -46.14 16.22
C THR A 300 -17.75 -44.99 17.21
N PRO A 301 -16.87 -43.99 16.95
CA PRO A 301 -16.65 -42.89 17.89
C PRO A 301 -17.84 -41.93 17.92
N VAL A 302 -18.03 -41.25 19.03
CA VAL A 302 -19.07 -40.24 19.27
C VAL A 302 -20.48 -40.67 18.86
N ASN A 303 -20.78 -41.97 19.06
CA ASN A 303 -22.04 -42.60 18.68
C ASN A 303 -22.41 -42.47 17.20
N GLY A 304 -21.42 -42.33 16.31
CA GLY A 304 -21.63 -42.17 14.87
C GLY A 304 -21.96 -40.77 14.40
N ASP A 305 -21.91 -39.77 15.27
CA ASP A 305 -22.11 -38.36 14.90
C ASP A 305 -20.91 -37.87 14.08
N LEU A 306 -21.09 -37.78 12.73
CA LEU A 306 -20.05 -37.37 11.79
C LEU A 306 -19.62 -35.91 11.98
N ARG A 307 -20.55 -35.03 12.40
CA ARG A 307 -20.24 -33.62 12.65
C ARG A 307 -19.35 -33.45 13.87
N LYS A 308 -19.67 -34.15 14.95
CA LYS A 308 -18.80 -34.15 16.16
C LYS A 308 -17.41 -34.68 15.83
N ALA A 309 -17.32 -35.80 15.14
CA ALA A 309 -16.05 -36.40 14.73
C ALA A 309 -15.24 -35.44 13.85
N SER A 310 -15.89 -34.83 12.85
CA SER A 310 -15.27 -33.86 11.96
C SER A 310 -14.79 -32.60 12.69
N ASN A 311 -15.60 -32.06 13.60
CA ASN A 311 -15.22 -30.87 14.40
C ASN A 311 -14.01 -31.16 15.28
N ILE A 312 -13.93 -32.34 15.90
CA ILE A 312 -12.77 -32.77 16.66
C ILE A 312 -11.51 -32.79 15.77
N LEU A 313 -11.55 -33.44 14.61
CA LEU A 313 -10.43 -33.51 13.69
C LEU A 313 -10.02 -32.14 13.17
N THR A 314 -11.00 -31.32 12.80
CA THR A 314 -10.77 -29.97 12.30
C THR A 314 -10.09 -29.07 13.32
N GLU A 315 -10.57 -29.06 14.57
CA GLU A 315 -10.03 -28.19 15.60
C GLU A 315 -8.63 -28.62 16.05
N PHE A 316 -8.37 -29.93 16.14
CA PHE A 316 -7.06 -30.42 16.58
C PHE A 316 -6.00 -30.45 15.49
N GLU A 317 -6.38 -30.69 14.23
CA GLU A 317 -5.46 -30.85 13.11
C GLU A 317 -5.47 -29.67 12.13
N GLY A 318 -6.38 -28.73 12.30
CA GLY A 318 -6.45 -27.53 11.42
C GLY A 318 -7.04 -27.80 10.04
N LEU A 319 -7.87 -28.84 9.87
CA LEU A 319 -8.44 -29.27 8.58
C LEU A 319 -9.65 -28.42 8.13
N LYS A 320 -9.73 -27.13 8.48
CA LYS A 320 -10.87 -26.26 8.15
C LYS A 320 -11.15 -26.15 6.66
N SER A 321 -10.12 -26.11 5.83
CA SER A 321 -10.28 -25.94 4.38
C SER A 321 -10.92 -27.12 3.67
N THR A 322 -10.86 -28.31 4.25
CA THR A 322 -11.40 -29.54 3.66
C THR A 322 -12.58 -30.11 4.46
N GLN A 323 -12.94 -29.50 5.57
CA GLN A 323 -13.97 -30.01 6.48
C GLN A 323 -15.31 -30.28 5.78
N ARG A 324 -15.81 -29.32 5.02
CA ARG A 324 -17.08 -29.41 4.27
C ARG A 324 -17.08 -30.58 3.29
N GLN A 325 -16.00 -30.69 2.51
CA GLN A 325 -15.85 -31.75 1.50
C GLN A 325 -15.79 -33.12 2.15
N ASN A 326 -15.04 -33.27 3.25
CA ASN A 326 -14.92 -34.51 3.98
C ASN A 326 -16.24 -34.94 4.62
N LEU A 327 -17.02 -34.00 5.18
CA LEU A 327 -18.33 -34.28 5.74
C LEU A 327 -19.35 -34.71 4.68
N ILE A 328 -19.40 -34.02 3.54
CA ILE A 328 -20.28 -34.39 2.42
C ILE A 328 -19.91 -35.79 1.93
N ALA A 329 -18.63 -36.10 1.75
CA ALA A 329 -18.17 -37.43 1.35
C ALA A 329 -18.56 -38.51 2.39
N ALA A 330 -18.43 -38.19 3.68
CA ALA A 330 -18.82 -39.13 4.75
C ALA A 330 -20.32 -39.38 4.79
N TYR A 331 -21.17 -38.35 4.61
CA TYR A 331 -22.63 -38.52 4.50
C TYR A 331 -23.02 -39.36 3.29
N ILE A 332 -22.42 -39.07 2.11
CA ILE A 332 -22.69 -39.88 0.89
C ILE A 332 -22.26 -41.34 1.14
N THR A 333 -21.12 -41.59 1.72
CA THR A 333 -20.66 -42.95 2.03
C THR A 333 -21.63 -43.66 2.98
N ARG A 334 -22.10 -42.97 4.04
CA ARG A 334 -23.06 -43.52 4.99
C ARG A 334 -24.41 -43.79 4.36
N LEU A 335 -24.87 -42.93 3.43
CA LEU A 335 -26.10 -43.15 2.64
C LEU A 335 -26.00 -44.37 1.73
N PHE A 336 -24.82 -44.61 1.12
CA PHE A 336 -24.57 -45.86 0.39
C PHE A 336 -24.70 -47.10 1.30
N LEU A 337 -24.10 -47.06 2.48
CA LEU A 337 -24.16 -48.16 3.46
C LEU A 337 -25.58 -48.38 3.98
N LYS A 338 -26.42 -47.35 4.02
CA LYS A 338 -27.85 -47.44 4.39
C LYS A 338 -28.74 -47.87 3.22
N GLY A 339 -28.19 -48.10 2.03
CA GLY A 339 -28.93 -48.50 0.84
C GLY A 339 -29.65 -47.38 0.12
N GLY A 340 -29.37 -46.11 0.43
CA GLY A 340 -29.94 -44.94 -0.24
C GLY A 340 -29.49 -44.77 -1.70
N PHE A 341 -28.36 -45.40 -2.05
CA PHE A 341 -27.82 -45.40 -3.41
C PHE A 341 -27.44 -46.82 -3.85
N GLU A 342 -27.63 -47.11 -5.14
CA GLU A 342 -27.17 -48.34 -5.78
C GLU A 342 -26.42 -48.02 -7.06
N ILE A 343 -25.31 -48.74 -7.30
CA ILE A 343 -24.56 -48.61 -8.54
C ILE A 343 -25.07 -49.71 -9.49
N VAL A 344 -25.71 -49.29 -10.58
CA VAL A 344 -26.26 -50.22 -11.56
C VAL A 344 -25.35 -50.29 -12.78
N PRO A 345 -24.72 -51.45 -13.04
CA PRO A 345 -23.91 -51.64 -14.24
C PRO A 345 -24.80 -51.56 -15.48
N GLN A 346 -24.29 -50.95 -16.56
CA GLN A 346 -25.03 -50.87 -17.82
C GLN A 346 -24.75 -52.09 -18.71
N PRO A 347 -25.79 -52.65 -19.36
CA PRO A 347 -25.63 -53.85 -20.20
C PRO A 347 -24.73 -53.65 -21.42
N ASP A 348 -24.57 -52.42 -21.87
CA ASP A 348 -23.75 -52.04 -23.03
C ASP A 348 -22.30 -51.77 -22.71
N GLY A 349 -21.85 -52.04 -21.45
CA GLY A 349 -20.49 -51.77 -20.99
C GLY A 349 -20.15 -50.29 -20.78
N SER A 350 -21.13 -49.41 -20.86
CA SER A 350 -20.97 -48.00 -20.52
C SER A 350 -20.75 -47.79 -19.02
N LYS A 351 -20.47 -46.56 -18.61
CA LYS A 351 -20.20 -46.25 -17.18
C LYS A 351 -21.41 -46.61 -16.31
N PRO A 352 -21.19 -47.24 -15.16
CA PRO A 352 -22.24 -47.55 -14.22
C PRO A 352 -23.02 -46.30 -13.81
N GLN A 353 -24.32 -46.44 -13.62
CA GLN A 353 -25.22 -45.37 -13.20
C GLN A 353 -25.53 -45.47 -11.71
N MET A 354 -25.80 -44.33 -11.07
CA MET A 354 -26.18 -44.30 -9.66
C MET A 354 -27.72 -44.14 -9.56
N LEU A 355 -28.37 -45.18 -9.07
CA LEU A 355 -29.80 -45.21 -8.75
C LEU A 355 -30.00 -44.69 -7.33
N VAL A 356 -30.90 -43.71 -7.15
CA VAL A 356 -31.29 -43.16 -5.85
C VAL A 356 -32.52 -43.90 -5.33
N LYS A 357 -32.34 -44.62 -4.23
CA LYS A 357 -33.42 -45.38 -3.56
C LYS A 357 -34.02 -44.60 -2.41
N ASP A 358 -35.22 -44.98 -2.03
CA ASP A 358 -35.84 -44.45 -0.81
C ASP A 358 -35.12 -45.02 0.43
N LEU A 359 -34.82 -44.15 1.38
CA LEU A 359 -34.32 -44.58 2.69
C LEU A 359 -35.45 -45.19 3.51
N PRO A 360 -35.19 -46.24 4.29
CA PRO A 360 -36.16 -46.72 5.26
C PRO A 360 -36.55 -45.57 6.22
N ASP A 361 -37.83 -45.53 6.55
CA ASP A 361 -38.44 -44.48 7.37
C ASP A 361 -37.93 -44.60 8.83
N THR A 362 -36.75 -44.06 9.05
CA THR A 362 -36.16 -43.93 10.39
C THR A 362 -36.41 -42.52 10.85
N ALA A 363 -37.24 -42.33 11.88
CA ALA A 363 -37.47 -41.06 12.51
C ALA A 363 -36.11 -40.44 12.91
N ALA A 364 -35.72 -39.36 12.23
CA ALA A 364 -34.47 -38.69 12.50
C ALA A 364 -34.45 -38.09 13.92
N GLN A 365 -33.73 -38.73 14.83
CA GLN A 365 -33.73 -38.36 16.26
C GLN A 365 -32.72 -37.27 16.60
N ASP A 366 -31.70 -37.09 15.76
CA ASP A 366 -30.63 -36.09 15.99
C ASP A 366 -30.42 -35.21 14.76
N ASP A 367 -29.71 -34.11 14.99
CA ASP A 367 -29.42 -33.13 13.93
C ASP A 367 -28.47 -33.67 12.83
N ASP A 368 -27.60 -34.61 13.16
CA ASP A 368 -26.69 -35.22 12.18
C ASP A 368 -27.47 -36.09 11.18
N THR A 369 -28.41 -36.90 11.67
CA THR A 369 -29.31 -37.73 10.85
C THR A 369 -30.25 -36.88 10.01
N LYS A 370 -30.75 -35.75 10.52
CA LYS A 370 -31.59 -34.80 9.74
C LYS A 370 -30.83 -34.21 8.57
N LEU A 371 -29.59 -33.77 8.77
CA LEU A 371 -28.73 -33.21 7.73
C LEU A 371 -28.37 -34.22 6.66
N GLU A 372 -28.18 -35.49 7.05
CA GLU A 372 -27.99 -36.60 6.12
C GLU A 372 -29.20 -36.84 5.27
N SER A 373 -30.41 -36.89 5.87
CA SER A 373 -31.67 -37.07 5.18
C SER A 373 -31.96 -35.92 4.21
N GLU A 374 -31.68 -34.68 4.61
CA GLU A 374 -31.77 -33.52 3.73
C GLU A 374 -30.83 -33.64 2.51
N LEU A 375 -29.60 -34.09 2.71
CA LEU A 375 -28.65 -34.32 1.60
C LEU A 375 -29.18 -35.39 0.63
N HIS A 376 -29.72 -36.48 1.17
CA HIS A 376 -30.36 -37.53 0.35
C HIS A 376 -31.52 -36.96 -0.46
N SER A 377 -32.41 -36.14 0.15
CA SER A 377 -33.51 -35.48 -0.53
C SER A 377 -33.05 -34.57 -1.67
N PHE A 378 -31.98 -33.79 -1.47
CA PHE A 378 -31.37 -32.94 -2.52
C PHE A 378 -30.86 -33.76 -3.71
N ILE A 379 -30.20 -34.89 -3.43
CA ILE A 379 -29.67 -35.79 -4.46
C ILE A 379 -30.84 -36.48 -5.20
N LYS A 380 -31.88 -36.90 -4.48
CA LYS A 380 -33.10 -37.48 -5.05
C LYS A 380 -33.85 -36.50 -5.97
N GLU A 381 -34.00 -35.24 -5.52
CA GLU A 381 -34.60 -34.18 -6.34
C GLU A 381 -33.78 -33.89 -7.60
N ALA A 382 -32.44 -33.87 -7.46
CA ALA A 382 -31.54 -33.66 -8.60
C ALA A 382 -31.60 -34.78 -9.63
N ALA A 383 -31.81 -36.04 -9.22
CA ALA A 383 -31.95 -37.21 -10.09
C ALA A 383 -33.29 -37.24 -10.83
N GLY A 384 -34.30 -36.51 -10.35
CA GLY A 384 -35.61 -36.45 -11.02
C GLY A 384 -36.47 -37.72 -10.91
N ASP A 385 -37.42 -37.90 -11.85
CA ASP A 385 -38.43 -38.97 -11.80
C ASP A 385 -37.86 -40.36 -12.10
N ASP A 386 -36.79 -40.43 -12.90
CA ASP A 386 -36.14 -41.71 -13.24
C ASP A 386 -35.21 -42.20 -12.12
N ARG A 387 -34.92 -41.35 -11.14
CA ARG A 387 -34.05 -41.62 -9.99
C ARG A 387 -32.61 -42.02 -10.34
N ILE A 388 -32.20 -41.78 -11.57
CA ILE A 388 -30.84 -42.05 -12.05
C ILE A 388 -30.01 -40.76 -12.03
N LEU A 389 -29.14 -40.62 -11.08
CA LEU A 389 -28.31 -39.41 -10.97
C LEU A 389 -27.22 -39.35 -12.04
N GLN A 390 -27.35 -38.39 -12.95
CA GLN A 390 -26.37 -38.09 -13.98
C GLN A 390 -25.41 -36.94 -13.53
N LYS A 391 -24.20 -36.92 -14.11
CA LYS A 391 -23.18 -35.96 -13.76
C LYS A 391 -23.59 -34.47 -13.82
N ASN A 392 -24.46 -34.12 -14.74
CA ASN A 392 -24.89 -32.75 -14.98
C ASN A 392 -26.10 -32.33 -14.15
N GLU A 393 -26.88 -33.28 -13.64
CA GLU A 393 -28.13 -33.01 -12.91
C GLU A 393 -27.87 -32.39 -11.55
N LEU A 394 -26.98 -32.93 -10.77
CA LEU A 394 -26.58 -32.36 -9.49
C LEU A 394 -26.00 -30.94 -9.65
N ARG A 395 -25.23 -30.72 -10.73
CA ARG A 395 -24.71 -29.39 -11.06
C ARG A 395 -25.80 -28.41 -11.45
N ARG A 396 -26.81 -28.88 -12.23
CA ARG A 396 -27.97 -28.08 -12.61
C ARG A 396 -28.80 -27.73 -11.39
N TRP A 397 -29.16 -28.73 -10.60
CA TRP A 397 -29.91 -28.56 -9.37
C TRP A 397 -29.23 -27.55 -8.41
N SER A 398 -27.95 -27.68 -8.18
CA SER A 398 -27.18 -26.80 -7.29
C SER A 398 -27.17 -25.33 -7.75
N ARG A 399 -27.27 -25.05 -9.05
CA ARG A 399 -27.37 -23.67 -9.57
C ARG A 399 -28.72 -23.04 -9.23
N TYR A 400 -29.78 -23.79 -9.29
CA TYR A 400 -31.14 -23.30 -8.97
C TYR A 400 -31.39 -23.24 -7.46
N ASN A 401 -30.80 -24.14 -6.70
CA ASN A 401 -31.01 -24.32 -5.27
C ASN A 401 -29.81 -23.81 -4.43
N GLY A 402 -29.01 -22.88 -4.95
CA GLY A 402 -27.79 -22.42 -4.31
C GLY A 402 -27.97 -21.87 -2.91
N ARG A 403 -29.07 -21.16 -2.61
CA ARG A 403 -29.38 -20.65 -1.27
C ARG A 403 -29.67 -21.79 -0.28
N THR A 404 -30.43 -22.77 -0.67
CA THR A 404 -30.76 -23.96 0.15
C THR A 404 -29.49 -24.76 0.47
N LEU A 405 -28.68 -25.01 -0.56
CA LEU A 405 -27.42 -25.73 -0.41
C LEU A 405 -26.43 -24.96 0.48
N TYR A 406 -26.36 -23.64 0.34
CA TYR A 406 -25.51 -22.81 1.19
C TYR A 406 -25.97 -22.83 2.67
N ALA A 407 -27.26 -22.69 2.91
CA ALA A 407 -27.81 -22.76 4.28
C ALA A 407 -27.56 -24.14 4.93
N TRP A 408 -27.78 -25.22 4.16
CA TRP A 408 -27.47 -26.57 4.60
C TRP A 408 -25.96 -26.74 4.87
N SER A 409 -25.11 -26.31 3.96
CA SER A 409 -23.65 -26.44 4.10
C SER A 409 -23.11 -25.67 5.32
N ASN A 410 -23.69 -24.55 5.67
CA ASN A 410 -23.33 -23.83 6.90
C ASN A 410 -23.77 -24.61 8.15
N ARG A 411 -24.91 -25.31 8.11
CA ARG A 411 -25.37 -26.13 9.26
C ARG A 411 -24.50 -27.35 9.50
N ILE A 412 -23.93 -27.98 8.45
CA ILE A 412 -23.02 -29.11 8.64
C ILE A 412 -21.68 -28.68 9.28
N GLU A 413 -21.20 -27.47 8.99
CA GLU A 413 -19.96 -26.95 9.60
C GLU A 413 -20.15 -26.43 11.01
N ASN A 414 -21.32 -25.89 11.35
CA ASN A 414 -21.67 -25.32 12.65
C ASN A 414 -22.21 -26.41 13.61
N GLY A 415 -21.36 -27.38 13.94
CA GLY A 415 -21.68 -28.39 14.95
C GLY A 415 -21.35 -27.93 16.38
N ALA A 416 -21.56 -28.84 17.33
CA ALA A 416 -21.17 -28.59 18.73
C ALA A 416 -19.68 -28.19 18.83
N THR A 417 -19.41 -27.15 19.61
CA THR A 417 -18.03 -26.71 19.79
C THR A 417 -17.23 -27.79 20.53
N VAL A 418 -16.05 -28.11 20.04
CA VAL A 418 -15.15 -29.13 20.64
C VAL A 418 -14.88 -28.86 22.12
N TRP A 419 -14.93 -27.57 22.51
CA TRP A 419 -14.68 -27.12 23.88
C TRP A 419 -15.74 -27.54 24.91
N THR A 420 -16.94 -27.93 24.45
CA THR A 420 -18.05 -28.45 25.27
C THR A 420 -18.11 -29.96 25.30
N MET A 421 -17.28 -30.65 24.53
CA MET A 421 -17.23 -32.11 24.44
C MET A 421 -16.54 -32.73 25.64
N LYS A 422 -16.91 -33.98 25.95
CA LYS A 422 -16.25 -34.76 26.99
C LYS A 422 -14.87 -35.25 26.51
N PRO A 423 -13.89 -35.35 27.41
CA PRO A 423 -12.55 -35.86 27.04
C PRO A 423 -12.59 -37.25 26.38
N GLU A 424 -13.54 -38.07 26.79
CA GLU A 424 -13.73 -39.41 26.25
C GLU A 424 -14.13 -39.39 24.78
N GLU A 425 -15.06 -38.55 24.38
CA GLU A 425 -15.51 -38.39 22.97
C GLU A 425 -14.33 -38.02 22.07
N VAL A 426 -13.46 -37.07 22.52
CA VAL A 426 -12.28 -36.67 21.80
C VAL A 426 -11.27 -37.81 21.65
N ARG A 427 -11.05 -38.57 22.73
CA ARG A 427 -10.13 -39.72 22.71
C ARG A 427 -10.63 -40.86 21.82
N GLN A 428 -11.93 -41.11 21.75
CA GLN A 428 -12.51 -42.12 20.84
C GLN A 428 -12.12 -41.85 19.38
N VAL A 429 -12.27 -40.58 18.92
CA VAL A 429 -11.94 -40.19 17.53
C VAL A 429 -10.46 -40.41 17.22
N PHE A 430 -9.58 -39.96 18.12
CA PHE A 430 -8.14 -40.14 17.91
C PHE A 430 -7.69 -41.59 18.11
N GLY A 431 -8.33 -42.33 18.99
CA GLY A 431 -8.08 -43.75 19.21
C GLY A 431 -8.44 -44.59 17.98
N LEU A 432 -9.60 -44.33 17.35
CA LEU A 432 -9.96 -45.00 16.09
C LEU A 432 -8.99 -44.62 14.97
N ARG A 433 -8.68 -43.34 14.84
CA ARG A 433 -7.73 -42.90 13.80
C ARG A 433 -6.35 -43.54 13.94
N LYS A 434 -5.84 -43.68 15.19
CA LYS A 434 -4.59 -44.34 15.48
C LYS A 434 -4.69 -45.82 15.13
N PHE A 435 -5.77 -46.50 15.52
CA PHE A 435 -6.02 -47.88 15.17
C PHE A 435 -5.97 -48.11 13.64
N LEU A 436 -6.73 -47.30 12.87
CA LEU A 436 -6.76 -47.42 11.41
C LEU A 436 -5.40 -47.19 10.78
N LYS A 437 -4.62 -46.21 11.28
CA LYS A 437 -3.25 -45.94 10.77
C LYS A 437 -2.31 -47.11 11.07
N ASP A 438 -2.31 -47.60 12.26
CA ASP A 438 -1.43 -48.69 12.68
C ASP A 438 -1.81 -49.97 11.97
N PHE A 439 -3.12 -50.21 11.76
CA PHE A 439 -3.62 -51.37 11.01
C PHE A 439 -3.20 -51.30 9.53
N THR A 440 -3.29 -50.15 8.88
CA THR A 440 -2.84 -49.96 7.50
C THR A 440 -1.31 -50.25 7.37
N LEU A 441 -0.51 -49.74 8.32
CA LEU A 441 0.95 -49.99 8.34
C LEU A 441 1.28 -51.47 8.53
N ILE A 442 0.50 -52.20 9.30
CA ILE A 442 0.67 -53.66 9.49
C ILE A 442 0.36 -54.37 8.18
N LYS A 443 -0.73 -54.01 7.48
CA LYS A 443 -1.13 -54.56 6.19
C LYS A 443 -0.06 -54.34 5.11
N ASP A 444 0.47 -53.14 5.01
CA ASP A 444 1.47 -52.77 4.01
C ASP A 444 2.83 -53.48 4.25
N ARG A 445 3.11 -53.91 5.48
CA ARG A 445 4.31 -54.70 5.84
C ARG A 445 4.15 -56.21 5.68
N GLY A 446 3.01 -56.68 5.13
CA GLY A 446 2.77 -58.09 4.88
C GLY A 446 2.58 -58.96 6.14
N VAL A 447 2.41 -58.35 7.30
CA VAL A 447 2.13 -59.05 8.57
C VAL A 447 0.62 -59.03 8.81
N VAL A 448 -0.13 -59.83 8.08
CA VAL A 448 -1.51 -60.20 8.43
C VAL A 448 -1.54 -61.72 8.49
N GLU A 449 -1.10 -62.31 9.60
CA GLU A 449 -1.65 -63.55 10.05
C GLU A 449 -2.88 -63.27 10.91
N VAL A 450 -4.01 -63.83 10.46
CA VAL A 450 -5.30 -63.81 11.16
C VAL A 450 -5.27 -64.84 12.28
#